data_1d3015c82c2d00e1f2a5a7c49548d551
#
_entry.id   1d3015c82c2d00e1f2a5a7c49548d551
#
_cell.length_a   1.000
_cell.length_b   1.000
_cell.length_c   1.000
_cell.angle_alpha   90.00
_cell.angle_beta   90.00
_cell.angle_gamma   90.00
#
_symmetry.space_group_name_H-M   'P 1'
#
loop_
_entity.id
_entity.type
_entity.pdbx_description
1 polymer ?
#
loop_
_entity_poly.entity_id
_entity_poly.type
_entity_poly.pdbx_seq_one_letter_code
_entity_poly.pdbx_strand_id
1 'polypeptide(L)'
;MDSRNSIDRPLRKVRNVVDALAGVQTPKKIGPMLRLADLVVITKGDIVSQVEREVFAYQVQLAIPRARALFCNEITGQGATALAAQCRQAPPTPALEGSRLRFPMPAVVCPYCVGETAIGETHQRGNVKKMRFADRAESP
;
A
#
# COMPACT_ATOMS: atom_id res chain seq x y z
N MET A 1 33.65 8.50 1.43
CA MET A 1 32.37 8.13 0.81
C MET A 1 31.86 6.88 1.49
N ASP A 2 30.92 7.04 2.36
CA ASP A 2 30.44 5.95 3.19
C ASP A 2 29.35 5.19 2.46
N SER A 3 29.72 4.08 1.80
CA SER A 3 28.80 3.16 1.10
C SER A 3 27.93 2.34 2.03
N ARG A 4 27.98 2.59 3.32
CA ARG A 4 27.23 1.86 4.37
C ARG A 4 25.85 2.42 4.66
N ASN A 5 25.42 3.48 4.01
CA ASN A 5 24.21 4.22 4.41
C ASN A 5 22.99 4.05 3.49
N SER A 6 23.02 3.13 2.52
CA SER A 6 21.90 2.96 1.60
C SER A 6 20.99 1.73 1.85
N ILE A 7 21.37 0.89 2.82
CA ILE A 7 20.76 -0.45 2.95
C ILE A 7 19.61 -0.54 3.97
N ASP A 8 19.31 0.53 4.69
CA ASP A 8 18.36 0.45 5.82
C ASP A 8 17.28 1.54 5.82
N ARG A 9 16.76 1.89 4.66
CA ARG A 9 15.68 2.89 4.58
C ARG A 9 14.31 2.22 4.67
N PRO A 10 13.53 2.47 5.72
CA PRO A 10 12.15 2.02 5.77
C PRO A 10 11.36 2.68 4.64
N LEU A 11 10.46 1.94 4.01
CA LEU A 11 9.51 2.49 3.05
C LEU A 11 8.72 3.61 3.72
N ARG A 12 8.84 4.82 3.20
CA ARG A 12 8.34 6.02 3.87
C ARG A 12 6.84 6.24 3.72
N LYS A 13 6.22 5.67 2.68
CA LYS A 13 4.78 5.80 2.46
C LYS A 13 4.17 4.47 2.04
N VAL A 14 3.10 4.12 2.72
CA VAL A 14 2.28 2.93 2.43
C VAL A 14 0.94 3.40 1.88
N ARG A 15 0.53 2.82 0.75
CA ARG A 15 -0.77 3.07 0.14
C ARG A 15 -1.61 1.81 0.21
N ASN A 16 -2.88 2.01 0.48
CA ASN A 16 -3.85 0.93 0.48
C ASN A 16 -4.97 1.26 -0.50
N VAL A 17 -5.33 0.31 -1.32
CA VAL A 17 -6.46 0.43 -2.24
C VAL A 17 -7.59 -0.43 -1.72
N VAL A 18 -8.77 0.16 -1.55
CA VAL A 18 -9.94 -0.50 -0.99
C VAL A 18 -11.12 -0.32 -1.93
N ASP A 19 -11.80 -1.41 -2.21
CA ASP A 19 -12.97 -1.44 -3.07
C ASP A 19 -14.24 -1.13 -2.26
N ALA A 20 -15.00 -0.12 -2.67
CA ALA A 20 -16.26 0.25 -2.03
C ALA A 20 -17.33 -0.85 -2.12
N LEU A 21 -17.28 -1.68 -3.19
CA LEU A 21 -18.19 -2.82 -3.35
C LEU A 21 -18.00 -3.93 -2.31
N ALA A 22 -16.86 -3.95 -1.64
CA ALA A 22 -16.61 -4.94 -0.58
C ALA A 22 -17.52 -4.76 0.66
N GLY A 23 -18.30 -3.69 0.68
CA GLY A 23 -19.31 -3.39 1.69
C GLY A 23 -18.81 -2.52 2.83
N VAL A 24 -19.74 -1.81 3.45
CA VAL A 24 -19.47 -0.77 4.47
C VAL A 24 -18.76 -1.27 5.72
N GLN A 25 -18.77 -2.57 5.98
CA GLN A 25 -18.04 -3.17 7.11
C GLN A 25 -16.59 -3.55 6.79
N THR A 26 -16.19 -3.46 5.53
CA THR A 26 -14.83 -3.85 5.10
C THR A 26 -13.73 -3.05 5.80
N PRO A 27 -13.82 -1.71 5.97
CA PRO A 27 -12.80 -0.97 6.69
C PRO A 27 -12.55 -1.48 8.11
N LYS A 28 -13.60 -1.92 8.79
CA LYS A 28 -13.49 -2.50 10.13
C LYS A 28 -12.78 -3.86 10.09
N LYS A 29 -13.09 -4.69 9.11
CA LYS A 29 -12.49 -6.04 8.96
C LYS A 29 -11.01 -5.98 8.64
N ILE A 30 -10.60 -5.07 7.76
CA ILE A 30 -9.21 -4.88 7.35
C ILE A 30 -8.47 -3.81 8.16
N GLY A 31 -9.05 -3.36 9.26
CA GLY A 31 -8.52 -2.30 10.11
C GLY A 31 -7.04 -2.40 10.45
N PRO A 32 -6.50 -3.58 10.81
CA PRO A 32 -5.07 -3.75 11.08
C PRO A 32 -4.19 -3.36 9.89
N MET A 33 -4.57 -3.71 8.67
CA MET A 33 -3.85 -3.32 7.45
C MET A 33 -4.03 -1.84 7.13
N LEU A 34 -5.24 -1.33 7.30
CA LEU A 34 -5.52 0.09 7.08
C LEU A 34 -4.70 0.99 8.00
N ARG A 35 -4.52 0.62 9.27
CA ARG A 35 -3.75 1.42 10.25
C ARG A 35 -2.31 1.70 9.83
N LEU A 36 -1.80 0.91 8.92
CA LEU A 36 -0.44 1.04 8.40
C LEU A 36 -0.36 1.97 7.18
N ALA A 37 -1.51 2.38 6.63
CA ALA A 37 -1.56 3.21 5.44
C ALA A 37 -1.37 4.71 5.76
N ASP A 38 -0.67 5.40 4.90
CA ASP A 38 -0.59 6.87 4.88
C ASP A 38 -1.63 7.47 3.91
N LEU A 39 -2.03 6.69 2.91
CA LEU A 39 -3.03 7.05 1.91
C LEU A 39 -3.93 5.85 1.64
N VAL A 40 -5.23 6.08 1.66
CA VAL A 40 -6.23 5.10 1.26
C VAL A 40 -6.94 5.58 0.00
N VAL A 41 -6.95 4.76 -1.02
CA VAL A 41 -7.67 5.02 -2.26
C VAL A 41 -8.91 4.16 -2.28
N ILE A 42 -10.07 4.79 -2.33
CA ILE A 42 -11.37 4.13 -2.40
C ILE A 42 -11.81 4.10 -3.85
N THR A 43 -11.98 2.90 -4.39
CA THR A 43 -12.40 2.69 -5.78
C THR A 43 -13.86 2.26 -5.85
N LYS A 44 -14.43 2.31 -7.06
CA LYS A 44 -15.80 1.85 -7.35
C LYS A 44 -16.91 2.54 -6.55
N GLY A 45 -16.66 3.76 -6.10
CA GLY A 45 -17.65 4.55 -5.39
C GLY A 45 -18.82 5.02 -6.28
N ASP A 46 -18.70 4.90 -7.60
CA ASP A 46 -19.73 5.20 -8.58
C ASP A 46 -20.80 4.11 -8.71
N ILE A 47 -20.49 2.88 -8.30
CA ILE A 47 -21.39 1.72 -8.40
C ILE A 47 -22.25 1.57 -7.14
N VAL A 48 -21.85 2.16 -6.03
CA VAL A 48 -22.59 2.17 -4.77
C VAL A 48 -23.40 3.46 -4.62
N SER A 49 -24.42 3.45 -3.78
CA SER A 49 -25.18 4.67 -3.47
C SER A 49 -24.28 5.73 -2.80
N GLN A 50 -24.69 6.99 -2.91
CA GLN A 50 -23.97 8.07 -2.25
C GLN A 50 -23.87 7.86 -0.74
N VAL A 51 -24.93 7.38 -0.12
CA VAL A 51 -24.96 7.09 1.33
C VAL A 51 -23.95 6.02 1.69
N GLU A 52 -23.92 4.91 0.94
CA GLU A 52 -22.95 3.83 1.17
C GLU A 52 -21.51 4.32 1.00
N ARG A 53 -21.28 5.16 -0.01
CA ARG A 53 -19.96 5.77 -0.25
C ARG A 53 -19.51 6.64 0.91
N GLU A 54 -20.40 7.49 1.43
CA GLU A 54 -20.09 8.36 2.56
C GLU A 54 -19.89 7.58 3.86
N VAL A 55 -20.73 6.58 4.13
CA VAL A 55 -20.58 5.68 5.28
C VAL A 55 -19.25 4.92 5.18
N PHE A 56 -18.90 4.42 4.00
CA PHE A 56 -17.64 3.73 3.77
C PHE A 56 -16.43 4.63 4.05
N ALA A 57 -16.44 5.85 3.52
CA ALA A 57 -15.39 6.83 3.76
C ALA A 57 -15.27 7.21 5.24
N TYR A 58 -16.39 7.35 5.92
CA TYR A 58 -16.41 7.61 7.37
C TYR A 58 -15.82 6.44 8.16
N GLN A 59 -16.14 5.20 7.82
CA GLN A 59 -15.55 4.01 8.45
C GLN A 59 -14.04 3.91 8.21
N VAL A 60 -13.58 4.25 7.00
CA VAL A 60 -12.14 4.35 6.71
C VAL A 60 -11.50 5.42 7.59
N GLN A 61 -12.10 6.59 7.69
CA GLN A 61 -11.56 7.68 8.51
C GLN A 61 -11.52 7.35 10.01
N LEU A 62 -12.51 6.62 10.51
CA LEU A 62 -12.50 6.12 11.89
C LEU A 62 -11.36 5.11 12.12
N ALA A 63 -11.13 4.24 11.15
CA ALA A 63 -10.06 3.24 11.24
C ALA A 63 -8.67 3.89 11.19
N ILE A 64 -8.54 5.00 10.45
CA ILE A 64 -7.25 5.67 10.22
C ILE A 64 -7.40 7.20 10.27
N PRO A 65 -7.47 7.80 11.44
CA PRO A 65 -7.64 9.25 11.57
C PRO A 65 -6.50 10.07 10.91
N ARG A 66 -5.33 9.48 10.76
CA ARG A 66 -4.13 10.16 10.23
C ARG A 66 -3.93 9.99 8.72
N ALA A 67 -4.57 8.99 8.10
CA ALA A 67 -4.43 8.76 6.67
C ALA A 67 -5.37 9.66 5.86
N ARG A 68 -4.94 9.99 4.64
CA ARG A 68 -5.83 10.61 3.66
C ARG A 68 -6.62 9.55 2.94
N ALA A 69 -7.93 9.75 2.83
CA ALA A 69 -8.80 8.96 1.99
C ALA A 69 -9.11 9.74 0.71
N LEU A 70 -8.94 9.12 -0.44
CA LEU A 70 -9.25 9.67 -1.75
C LEU A 70 -10.17 8.72 -2.49
N PHE A 71 -11.21 9.26 -3.12
CA PHE A 71 -12.00 8.51 -4.10
C PHE A 71 -11.33 8.58 -5.47
N CYS A 72 -11.24 7.43 -6.13
CA CYS A 72 -10.73 7.34 -7.49
C CYS A 72 -11.65 6.45 -8.31
N ASN A 73 -12.05 6.93 -9.48
CA ASN A 73 -12.77 6.12 -10.47
C ASN A 73 -11.81 5.81 -11.62
N GLU A 74 -11.47 4.56 -11.77
CA GLU A 74 -10.53 4.09 -12.77
C GLU A 74 -11.06 4.14 -14.20
N ILE A 75 -12.38 4.18 -14.37
CA ILE A 75 -13.00 4.25 -15.70
C ILE A 75 -13.08 5.70 -16.18
N THR A 76 -13.53 6.61 -15.32
CA THR A 76 -13.70 8.03 -15.67
C THR A 76 -12.46 8.87 -15.45
N GLY A 77 -11.49 8.37 -14.65
CA GLY A 77 -10.32 9.12 -14.23
C GLY A 77 -10.60 10.15 -13.13
N GLN A 78 -11.81 10.19 -12.58
CA GLN A 78 -12.15 11.07 -11.48
C GLN A 78 -11.26 10.76 -10.27
N GLY A 79 -10.65 11.79 -9.69
CA GLY A 79 -9.73 11.65 -8.56
C GLY A 79 -8.29 11.31 -8.95
N ALA A 80 -8.02 10.95 -10.20
CA ALA A 80 -6.68 10.58 -10.66
C ALA A 80 -5.64 11.70 -10.48
N THR A 81 -6.02 12.95 -10.74
CA THR A 81 -5.12 14.11 -10.55
C THR A 81 -4.73 14.28 -9.08
N ALA A 82 -5.69 14.16 -8.16
CA ALA A 82 -5.42 14.23 -6.72
C ALA A 82 -4.52 13.08 -6.26
N LEU A 83 -4.78 11.87 -6.76
CA LEU A 83 -3.94 10.70 -6.50
C LEU A 83 -2.53 10.90 -7.01
N ALA A 84 -2.36 11.37 -8.24
CA ALA A 84 -1.05 11.67 -8.83
C ALA A 84 -0.29 12.73 -8.03
N ALA A 85 -0.97 13.77 -7.53
CA ALA A 85 -0.37 14.78 -6.68
C ALA A 85 0.17 14.17 -5.36
N GLN A 86 -0.60 13.27 -4.74
CA GLN A 86 -0.15 12.55 -3.55
C GLN A 86 1.00 11.60 -3.84
N CYS A 87 1.03 10.98 -5.02
CA CYS A 87 2.15 10.12 -5.44
C CYS A 87 3.43 10.92 -5.63
N ARG A 88 3.35 12.11 -6.22
CA ARG A 88 4.51 13.00 -6.42
C ARG A 88 5.13 13.49 -5.13
N GLN A 89 4.36 13.60 -4.06
CA GLN A 89 4.86 13.97 -2.73
C GLN A 89 5.61 12.84 -2.03
N ALA A 90 5.55 11.62 -2.55
CA ALA A 90 6.30 10.52 -2.00
C ALA A 90 7.78 10.65 -2.36
N PRO A 91 8.70 10.40 -1.43
CA PRO A 91 10.11 10.40 -1.75
C PRO A 91 10.41 9.32 -2.81
N PRO A 92 11.26 9.62 -3.79
CA PRO A 92 11.62 8.65 -4.80
C PRO A 92 12.32 7.44 -4.17
N THR A 93 11.95 6.26 -4.64
CA THR A 93 12.59 5.01 -4.22
C THR A 93 13.25 4.42 -5.46
N PRO A 94 14.59 4.50 -5.59
CA PRO A 94 15.28 4.09 -6.80
C PRO A 94 15.27 2.58 -7.02
N ALA A 95 15.18 1.79 -5.94
CA ALA A 95 15.08 0.35 -5.99
C ALA A 95 14.33 -0.17 -4.74
N LEU A 96 13.64 -1.29 -4.88
CA LEU A 96 13.02 -1.99 -3.75
C LEU A 96 14.03 -2.87 -3.02
N GLU A 97 14.98 -3.43 -3.74
CA GLU A 97 16.00 -4.28 -3.15
C GLU A 97 16.86 -3.52 -2.14
N GLY A 98 17.12 -4.12 -1.00
CA GLY A 98 17.80 -3.48 0.11
C GLY A 98 16.94 -2.53 0.94
N SER A 99 15.69 -2.32 0.57
CA SER A 99 14.72 -1.56 1.39
C SER A 99 14.15 -2.43 2.51
N ARG A 100 13.51 -1.78 3.48
CA ARG A 100 12.78 -2.48 4.55
C ARG A 100 11.31 -2.11 4.54
N LEU A 101 10.46 -3.09 4.82
CA LEU A 101 9.08 -2.83 5.18
C LEU A 101 9.04 -2.02 6.49
N ARG A 102 8.13 -1.07 6.60
CA ARG A 102 7.94 -0.27 7.83
C ARG A 102 7.51 -1.14 9.01
N PHE A 103 6.83 -2.24 8.72
CA PHE A 103 6.33 -3.19 9.72
C PHE A 103 6.33 -4.60 9.15
N PRO A 104 6.47 -5.63 9.99
CA PRO A 104 6.21 -6.99 9.56
C PRO A 104 4.75 -7.14 9.14
N MET A 105 4.46 -8.04 8.22
CA MET A 105 3.09 -8.34 7.79
C MET A 105 2.23 -8.75 8.98
N PRO A 106 1.17 -8.00 9.32
CA PRO A 106 0.42 -8.24 10.56
C PRO A 106 -0.51 -9.45 10.51
N ALA A 107 -0.77 -9.99 9.34
CA ALA A 107 -1.91 -10.87 9.14
C ALA A 107 -1.56 -12.36 8.96
N VAL A 108 -0.30 -12.71 8.80
CA VAL A 108 0.09 -14.09 8.54
C VAL A 108 1.25 -14.46 9.43
N VAL A 109 0.96 -15.24 10.44
CA VAL A 109 2.00 -15.94 11.19
C VAL A 109 2.50 -17.09 10.30
N CYS A 110 3.35 -16.74 9.35
CA CYS A 110 4.08 -17.73 8.58
C CYS A 110 5.37 -18.04 9.34
N PRO A 111 5.62 -19.30 9.74
CA PRO A 111 6.84 -19.64 10.49
C PRO A 111 8.12 -19.36 9.70
N TYR A 112 8.04 -19.22 8.38
CA TYR A 112 9.19 -18.92 7.52
C TYR A 112 9.50 -17.43 7.37
N CYS A 113 8.50 -16.55 7.54
CA CYS A 113 8.66 -15.11 7.32
C CYS A 113 8.28 -14.24 8.52
N VAL A 114 8.15 -14.83 9.69
CA VAL A 114 7.86 -14.10 10.93
C VAL A 114 8.95 -13.06 11.20
N GLY A 115 8.52 -11.79 11.28
CA GLY A 115 9.41 -10.68 11.57
C GLY A 115 10.33 -10.24 10.43
N GLU A 116 10.27 -10.88 9.25
CA GLU A 116 11.09 -10.44 8.12
C GLU A 116 10.56 -9.13 7.55
N THR A 117 11.40 -8.13 7.52
CA THR A 117 11.11 -6.80 6.96
C THR A 117 12.00 -6.42 5.80
N ALA A 118 13.11 -7.14 5.58
CA ALA A 118 14.04 -6.86 4.50
C ALA A 118 13.44 -7.26 3.14
N ILE A 119 13.62 -6.42 2.15
CA ILE A 119 13.17 -6.64 0.77
C ILE A 119 14.38 -7.01 -0.07
N GLY A 120 14.32 -8.13 -0.76
CA GLY A 120 15.37 -8.61 -1.65
C GLY A 120 15.15 -10.05 -2.06
N GLU A 121 15.83 -10.49 -3.10
CA GLU A 121 15.68 -11.85 -3.63
C GLU A 121 16.04 -12.92 -2.59
N THR A 122 17.03 -12.65 -1.76
CA THR A 122 17.51 -13.56 -0.71
C THR A 122 16.57 -13.65 0.48
N HIS A 123 15.67 -12.71 0.65
CA HIS A 123 14.73 -12.62 1.78
C HIS A 123 13.36 -13.23 1.49
N GLN A 124 13.11 -13.66 0.26
CA GLN A 124 11.87 -14.33 -0.12
C GLN A 124 11.91 -15.78 0.33
N ARG A 125 11.01 -16.13 1.24
CA ARG A 125 10.93 -17.46 1.85
C ARG A 125 9.59 -18.12 1.51
N GLY A 126 9.55 -19.44 1.67
CA GLY A 126 8.35 -20.25 1.39
C GLY A 126 8.33 -20.86 0.00
N ASN A 127 7.21 -21.52 -0.32
CA ASN A 127 7.02 -22.30 -1.56
C ASN A 127 6.36 -21.49 -2.69
N VAL A 128 6.33 -20.18 -2.60
CA VAL A 128 5.79 -19.32 -3.64
C VAL A 128 6.82 -19.02 -4.71
N LYS A 129 6.35 -18.73 -5.93
CA LYS A 129 7.22 -18.27 -7.01
C LYS A 129 7.89 -16.96 -6.57
N LYS A 130 9.19 -16.98 -6.51
CA LYS A 130 9.97 -15.81 -6.08
C LYS A 130 9.95 -14.72 -7.14
N MET A 131 9.79 -13.47 -6.70
CA MET A 131 9.91 -12.31 -7.56
C MET A 131 11.38 -12.01 -7.84
N ARG A 132 11.69 -11.64 -9.08
CA ARG A 132 12.98 -11.08 -9.47
C ARG A 132 12.86 -9.57 -9.48
N PHE A 133 13.80 -8.90 -8.85
CA PHE A 133 13.82 -7.43 -8.79
C PHE A 133 14.69 -6.81 -9.90
N ALA A 134 15.46 -7.64 -10.57
CA ALA A 134 16.50 -7.22 -11.51
C ALA A 134 16.13 -7.38 -12.98
N ASP A 135 14.88 -7.44 -13.37
CA ASP A 135 14.54 -7.23 -14.77
C ASP A 135 14.61 -5.71 -15.07
N ARG A 136 15.83 -5.21 -15.13
CA ARG A 136 16.06 -4.04 -15.96
C ARG A 136 15.66 -4.46 -17.36
N ALA A 137 14.60 -3.82 -17.89
CA ALA A 137 14.38 -3.81 -19.31
C ALA A 137 15.71 -3.43 -19.96
N GLU A 138 16.31 -4.37 -20.66
CA GLU A 138 17.32 -4.03 -21.65
C GLU A 138 16.61 -3.10 -22.62
N SER A 139 16.93 -1.83 -22.50
CA SER A 139 16.53 -0.85 -23.50
C SER A 139 17.19 -1.28 -24.80
N PRO A 140 16.44 -1.40 -25.90
CA PRO A 140 16.99 -1.69 -27.20
C PRO A 140 17.94 -0.60 -27.66
#